data_34787b7488e636775b902c16210e4ca3
#
_entry.id   34787b7488e636775b902c16210e4ca3
#
_cell.length_a   1.000
_cell.length_b   1.000
_cell.length_c   1.000
_cell.angle_alpha   90.00
_cell.angle_beta   90.00
_cell.angle_gamma   90.00
#
_symmetry.space_group_name_H-M   'P 1'
#
loop_
_entity.id
_entity.type
_entity.pdbx_description
1 polymer ?
#
loop_
_entity_poly.entity_id
_entity_poly.type
_entity_poly.pdbx_seq_one_letter_code
_entity_poly.pdbx_strand_id
1 'polypeptide(L)'
;MLKINNLKVTTSDKVILNNFNLIINDGEIHAIMGQNGVGKSTLSRVIMGDANYKVINGEIIFNGDNLNVLSTDERAKKGIFLAMQYPMEIEGVSNQDFLRTAIGSINNKRIGLYDFILKCEKGADELSMNKDLIHRSLNVGFSGGEKKKNEVLQIKLLTPKFIILDELDSGLDVDSLRIVGENIKKYKDEYPNTSIMIITHHPKILEYLNPDFVHIMSNGKIVKTGDYSLAFDIEKNGYNNYLNNEYAITDEENYE
;
A
#
# COMPACT_ATOMS: atom_id res chain seq x y z
N MET A 1 -5.05 5.88 12.76
CA MET A 1 -5.99 4.74 12.67
C MET A 1 -6.79 4.84 11.37
N LEU A 2 -6.85 3.75 10.59
CA LEU A 2 -7.75 3.59 9.44
C LEU A 2 -8.91 2.67 9.84
N LYS A 3 -10.14 3.06 9.52
CA LYS A 3 -11.33 2.24 9.74
C LYS A 3 -12.19 2.22 8.48
N ILE A 4 -12.53 1.03 8.01
CA ILE A 4 -13.40 0.78 6.87
C ILE A 4 -14.62 0.03 7.37
N ASN A 5 -15.81 0.58 7.15
CA ASN A 5 -17.07 0.03 7.62
C ASN A 5 -18.00 -0.27 6.43
N ASN A 6 -18.43 -1.51 6.29
CA ASN A 6 -19.45 -1.97 5.32
C ASN A 6 -19.24 -1.43 3.91
N LEU A 7 -17.98 -1.36 3.47
CA LEU A 7 -17.62 -0.72 2.21
C LEU A 7 -18.10 -1.56 1.03
N LYS A 8 -18.88 -0.92 0.15
CA LYS A 8 -19.30 -1.48 -1.14
C LYS A 8 -18.80 -0.60 -2.26
N VAL A 9 -18.04 -1.20 -3.19
CA VAL A 9 -17.40 -0.50 -4.29
C VAL A 9 -17.72 -1.16 -5.62
N THR A 10 -17.96 -0.33 -6.62
CA THR A 10 -18.18 -0.77 -8.00
C THR A 10 -17.18 -0.11 -8.95
N THR A 11 -16.92 -0.76 -10.08
CA THR A 11 -16.32 -0.20 -11.28
C THR A 11 -17.11 -0.69 -12.49
N SER A 12 -17.50 0.20 -13.40
CA SER A 12 -18.30 -0.14 -14.60
C SER A 12 -19.46 -1.10 -14.28
N ASP A 13 -20.24 -0.79 -13.23
CA ASP A 13 -21.40 -1.55 -12.73
C ASP A 13 -21.10 -2.93 -12.10
N LYS A 14 -19.84 -3.37 -12.10
CA LYS A 14 -19.43 -4.59 -11.41
C LYS A 14 -19.07 -4.29 -9.94
N VAL A 15 -19.69 -5.02 -9.01
CA VAL A 15 -19.31 -4.96 -7.59
C VAL A 15 -17.96 -5.67 -7.40
N ILE A 16 -17.00 -4.95 -6.82
CA ILE A 16 -15.65 -5.48 -6.56
C ILE A 16 -15.43 -5.69 -5.07
N LEU A 17 -15.82 -4.71 -4.23
CA LEU A 17 -15.84 -4.86 -2.78
C LEU A 17 -17.29 -4.92 -2.32
N ASN A 18 -17.60 -5.85 -1.41
CA ASN A 18 -18.94 -6.03 -0.91
C ASN A 18 -18.93 -6.31 0.60
N ASN A 19 -19.48 -5.38 1.37
CA ASN A 19 -19.47 -5.44 2.84
C ASN A 19 -18.04 -5.62 3.42
N PHE A 20 -17.06 -4.90 2.85
CA PHE A 20 -15.68 -4.97 3.28
C PHE A 20 -15.49 -4.19 4.58
N ASN A 21 -14.88 -4.82 5.58
CA ASN A 21 -14.61 -4.25 6.89
C ASN A 21 -13.15 -4.46 7.25
N LEU A 22 -12.46 -3.41 7.75
CA LEU A 22 -11.07 -3.49 8.19
C LEU A 22 -10.79 -2.37 9.18
N ILE A 23 -10.03 -2.67 10.23
CA ILE A 23 -9.49 -1.67 11.16
C ILE A 23 -7.99 -1.89 11.22
N ILE A 24 -7.23 -0.79 11.05
CA ILE A 24 -5.78 -0.75 11.23
C ILE A 24 -5.49 0.35 12.24
N ASN A 25 -5.00 -0.01 13.41
CA ASN A 25 -4.65 0.96 14.45
C ASN A 25 -3.31 1.63 14.13
N ASP A 26 -3.00 2.72 14.85
CA ASP A 26 -1.73 3.42 14.67
C ASP A 26 -0.57 2.48 15.02
N GLY A 27 0.40 2.41 14.13
CA GLY A 27 1.59 1.59 14.29
C GLY A 27 1.43 0.12 13.91
N GLU A 28 0.25 -0.36 13.56
CA GLU A 28 0.06 -1.75 13.12
C GLU A 28 0.49 -1.97 11.65
N ILE A 29 0.98 -3.18 11.38
CA ILE A 29 1.31 -3.68 10.04
C ILE A 29 0.33 -4.80 9.69
N HIS A 30 -0.47 -4.60 8.66
CA HIS A 30 -1.46 -5.55 8.18
C HIS A 30 -1.11 -6.04 6.78
N ALA A 31 -1.10 -7.36 6.57
CA ALA A 31 -0.94 -7.97 5.25
C ALA A 31 -2.30 -8.40 4.69
N ILE A 32 -2.57 -8.04 3.44
CA ILE A 32 -3.76 -8.47 2.68
C ILE A 32 -3.29 -9.45 1.62
N MET A 33 -3.70 -10.70 1.74
CA MET A 33 -3.40 -11.78 0.81
C MET A 33 -4.69 -12.30 0.17
N GLY A 34 -4.58 -12.93 -0.99
CA GLY A 34 -5.72 -13.49 -1.72
C GLY A 34 -5.40 -13.72 -3.18
N GLN A 35 -6.23 -14.49 -3.88
CA GLN A 35 -6.06 -14.76 -5.29
C GLN A 35 -6.13 -13.49 -6.15
N ASN A 36 -5.69 -13.58 -7.40
CA ASN A 36 -5.81 -12.47 -8.35
C ASN A 36 -7.28 -12.17 -8.64
N GLY A 37 -7.61 -10.88 -8.76
CA GLY A 37 -8.96 -10.42 -9.10
C GLY A 37 -9.95 -10.36 -7.93
N VAL A 38 -9.57 -10.70 -6.69
CA VAL A 38 -10.47 -10.63 -5.53
C VAL A 38 -10.71 -9.20 -4.99
N GLY A 39 -10.02 -8.18 -5.54
CA GLY A 39 -10.24 -6.78 -5.18
C GLY A 39 -9.14 -6.12 -4.34
N LYS A 40 -7.98 -6.76 -4.13
CA LYS A 40 -6.89 -6.22 -3.30
C LYS A 40 -6.40 -4.84 -3.77
N SER A 41 -6.00 -4.72 -5.05
CA SER A 41 -5.55 -3.44 -5.61
C SER A 41 -6.69 -2.45 -5.82
N THR A 42 -7.95 -2.93 -5.88
CA THR A 42 -9.12 -2.03 -5.80
C THR A 42 -9.19 -1.37 -4.43
N LEU A 43 -8.95 -2.12 -3.36
CA LEU A 43 -8.95 -1.58 -2.00
C LEU A 43 -7.91 -0.45 -1.86
N SER A 44 -6.66 -0.66 -2.31
CA SER A 44 -5.61 0.36 -2.24
C SER A 44 -5.98 1.64 -3.00
N ARG A 45 -6.51 1.49 -4.22
CA ARG A 45 -6.93 2.61 -5.07
C ARG A 45 -8.12 3.37 -4.51
N VAL A 46 -9.10 2.66 -3.95
CA VAL A 46 -10.28 3.28 -3.32
C VAL A 46 -9.88 4.08 -2.07
N ILE A 47 -8.96 3.57 -1.24
CA ILE A 47 -8.43 4.32 -0.10
C ILE A 47 -7.72 5.60 -0.59
N MET A 48 -7.05 5.57 -1.75
CA MET A 48 -6.43 6.76 -2.35
C MET A 48 -7.39 7.67 -3.12
N GLY A 49 -8.65 7.25 -3.34
CA GLY A 49 -9.65 8.08 -4.02
C GLY A 49 -9.54 8.07 -5.54
N ASP A 50 -9.15 6.94 -6.13
CA ASP A 50 -9.14 6.77 -7.59
C ASP A 50 -10.56 6.88 -8.14
N ALA A 51 -10.78 7.84 -9.06
CA ALA A 51 -12.07 8.18 -9.64
C ALA A 51 -12.70 7.05 -10.49
N ASN A 52 -11.93 6.03 -10.86
CA ASN A 52 -12.45 4.86 -11.59
C ASN A 52 -13.32 3.95 -10.72
N TYR A 53 -13.31 4.15 -9.40
CA TYR A 53 -14.07 3.36 -8.44
C TYR A 53 -15.12 4.21 -7.74
N LYS A 54 -16.33 3.68 -7.64
CA LYS A 54 -17.46 4.35 -6.99
C LYS A 54 -17.81 3.64 -5.68
N VAL A 55 -17.71 4.37 -4.57
CA VAL A 55 -18.23 3.92 -3.29
C VAL A 55 -19.74 4.03 -3.31
N ILE A 56 -20.45 2.90 -3.22
CA ILE A 56 -21.92 2.82 -3.24
C ILE A 56 -22.47 2.84 -1.82
N ASN A 57 -21.77 2.24 -0.87
CA ASN A 57 -22.16 2.18 0.53
C ASN A 57 -20.93 2.07 1.42
N GLY A 58 -21.07 2.41 2.69
CA GLY A 58 -20.02 2.33 3.68
C GLY A 58 -19.13 3.57 3.72
N GLU A 59 -18.17 3.54 4.60
CA GLU A 59 -17.29 4.67 4.87
C GLU A 59 -15.84 4.24 5.09
N ILE A 60 -14.93 5.14 4.76
CA ILE A 60 -13.49 5.01 5.05
C ILE A 60 -13.11 6.19 5.94
N ILE A 61 -12.75 5.93 7.17
CA ILE A 61 -12.34 6.94 8.15
C ILE A 61 -10.83 6.83 8.39
N PHE A 62 -10.12 7.93 8.26
CA PHE A 62 -8.69 8.01 8.59
C PHE A 62 -8.45 9.14 9.59
N ASN A 63 -7.98 8.79 10.79
CA ASN A 63 -7.73 9.72 11.89
C ASN A 63 -8.93 10.66 12.20
N GLY A 64 -10.16 10.12 12.09
CA GLY A 64 -11.40 10.84 12.34
C GLY A 64 -12.00 11.55 11.11
N ASP A 65 -11.27 11.64 10.00
CA ASP A 65 -11.77 12.24 8.77
C ASP A 65 -12.39 11.20 7.84
N ASN A 66 -13.54 11.52 7.26
CA ASN A 66 -14.16 10.66 6.24
C ASN A 66 -13.48 10.88 4.88
N LEU A 67 -12.79 9.83 4.40
CA LEU A 67 -12.07 9.90 3.13
C LEU A 67 -13.01 9.93 1.91
N ASN A 68 -14.25 9.46 2.02
CA ASN A 68 -15.16 9.38 0.88
C ASN A 68 -15.43 10.76 0.21
N VAL A 69 -15.26 11.84 0.98
CA VAL A 69 -15.49 13.21 0.49
C VAL A 69 -14.21 13.96 0.13
N LEU A 70 -13.05 13.33 0.32
CA LEU A 70 -11.75 13.95 0.08
C LEU A 70 -11.19 13.54 -1.28
N SER A 71 -10.57 14.49 -1.97
CA SER A 71 -9.79 14.24 -3.19
C SER A 71 -8.49 13.48 -2.90
N THR A 72 -7.86 12.93 -3.93
CA THR A 72 -6.60 12.17 -3.82
C THR A 72 -5.48 13.00 -3.18
N ASP A 73 -5.35 14.27 -3.58
CA ASP A 73 -4.33 15.18 -3.03
C ASP A 73 -4.59 15.55 -1.57
N GLU A 74 -5.85 15.71 -1.16
CA GLU A 74 -6.21 15.92 0.24
C GLU A 74 -5.87 14.71 1.10
N ARG A 75 -6.13 13.49 0.60
CA ARG A 75 -5.74 12.25 1.29
C ARG A 75 -4.22 12.13 1.43
N ALA A 76 -3.47 12.45 0.37
CA ALA A 76 -2.01 12.48 0.42
C ALA A 76 -1.48 13.51 1.44
N LYS A 77 -2.07 14.72 1.50
CA LYS A 77 -1.74 15.76 2.51
C LYS A 77 -2.05 15.34 3.94
N LYS A 78 -3.02 14.45 4.16
CA LYS A 78 -3.28 13.85 5.48
C LYS A 78 -2.24 12.81 5.88
N GLY A 79 -1.35 12.42 4.97
CA GLY A 79 -0.25 11.49 5.21
C GLY A 79 -0.55 10.06 4.76
N ILE A 80 -1.44 9.86 3.78
CA ILE A 80 -1.64 8.56 3.14
C ILE A 80 -0.73 8.47 1.92
N PHE A 81 0.01 7.37 1.79
CA PHE A 81 0.90 7.09 0.66
C PHE A 81 0.59 5.72 0.06
N LEU A 82 0.55 5.65 -1.26
CA LEU A 82 0.40 4.41 -2.02
C LEU A 82 1.65 4.17 -2.87
N ALA A 83 2.42 3.11 -2.55
CA ALA A 83 3.37 2.51 -3.46
C ALA A 83 2.61 1.62 -4.43
N MET A 84 2.63 1.98 -5.70
CA MET A 84 1.80 1.34 -6.74
C MET A 84 2.47 0.07 -7.27
N GLN A 85 1.67 -0.91 -7.68
CA GLN A 85 2.18 -2.08 -8.40
C GLN A 85 3.00 -1.68 -9.64
N TYR A 86 2.50 -0.71 -10.41
CA TYR A 86 3.17 -0.12 -11.58
C TYR A 86 3.32 1.39 -11.37
N PRO A 87 4.49 1.87 -10.87
CA PRO A 87 4.74 3.29 -10.69
C PRO A 87 4.68 4.06 -12.00
N MET A 88 3.96 5.18 -12.00
CA MET A 88 3.76 6.02 -13.19
C MET A 88 5.07 6.69 -13.62
N GLU A 89 5.23 6.84 -14.93
CA GLU A 89 6.29 7.63 -15.55
C GLU A 89 5.75 9.02 -15.90
N ILE A 90 6.49 10.07 -15.55
CA ILE A 90 6.11 11.45 -15.87
C ILE A 90 7.27 12.14 -16.59
N GLU A 91 7.13 12.27 -17.91
CA GLU A 91 8.12 12.96 -18.73
C GLU A 91 8.16 14.46 -18.41
N GLY A 92 9.35 15.05 -18.44
CA GLY A 92 9.56 16.49 -18.24
C GLY A 92 9.46 16.97 -16.79
N VAL A 93 9.10 16.11 -15.83
CA VAL A 93 9.12 16.42 -14.40
C VAL A 93 10.24 15.62 -13.75
N SER A 94 11.29 16.27 -13.27
CA SER A 94 12.37 15.56 -12.59
C SER A 94 11.88 14.96 -11.26
N ASN A 95 12.48 13.81 -10.86
CA ASN A 95 12.18 13.19 -9.59
C ASN A 95 12.41 14.17 -8.42
N GLN A 96 13.46 14.98 -8.52
CA GLN A 96 13.77 16.05 -7.56
C GLN A 96 12.66 17.08 -7.46
N ASP A 97 12.16 17.61 -8.59
CA ASP A 97 11.12 18.64 -8.60
C ASP A 97 9.78 18.10 -8.09
N PHE A 98 9.45 16.87 -8.48
CA PHE A 98 8.27 16.16 -7.97
C PHE A 98 8.32 16.06 -6.44
N LEU A 99 9.40 15.49 -5.89
CA LEU A 99 9.56 15.28 -4.44
C LEU A 99 9.54 16.61 -3.66
N ARG A 100 10.28 17.60 -4.15
CA ARG A 100 10.36 18.90 -3.50
C ARG A 100 9.01 19.61 -3.48
N THR A 101 8.25 19.51 -4.57
CA THR A 101 6.89 20.06 -4.67
C THR A 101 5.94 19.34 -3.74
N ALA A 102 5.99 18.00 -3.69
CA ALA A 102 5.16 17.18 -2.81
C ALA A 102 5.42 17.50 -1.32
N ILE A 103 6.70 17.56 -0.91
CA ILE A 103 7.09 17.95 0.46
C ILE A 103 6.55 19.34 0.81
N GLY A 104 6.71 20.29 -0.12
CA GLY A 104 6.22 21.66 0.06
C GLY A 104 4.71 21.74 0.24
N SER A 105 3.97 20.92 -0.51
CA SER A 105 2.51 20.83 -0.45
C SER A 105 2.00 20.20 0.86
N ILE A 106 2.68 19.16 1.34
CA ILE A 106 2.32 18.47 2.59
C ILE A 106 2.60 19.36 3.81
N ASN A 107 3.76 20.02 3.83
CA ASN A 107 4.22 20.79 4.99
C ASN A 107 3.78 22.26 4.97
N ASN A 108 3.09 22.72 3.92
CA ASN A 108 2.78 24.13 3.67
C ASN A 108 4.02 25.05 3.76
N LYS A 109 5.21 24.51 3.53
CA LYS A 109 6.48 25.22 3.61
C LYS A 109 7.49 24.61 2.64
N ARG A 110 8.17 25.48 1.87
CA ARG A 110 9.25 25.02 0.99
C ARG A 110 10.45 24.56 1.81
N ILE A 111 10.97 23.40 1.48
CA ILE A 111 12.26 22.91 2.01
C ILE A 111 13.42 23.65 1.33
N GLY A 112 14.48 23.99 2.06
CA GLY A 112 15.71 24.53 1.51
C GLY A 112 16.33 23.56 0.50
N LEU A 113 16.85 24.08 -0.61
CA LEU A 113 17.39 23.24 -1.68
C LEU A 113 18.53 22.35 -1.19
N TYR A 114 19.44 22.91 -0.40
CA TYR A 114 20.59 22.19 0.13
C TYR A 114 20.19 21.04 1.05
N ASP A 115 19.31 21.29 2.02
CA ASP A 115 18.83 20.28 2.95
C ASP A 115 18.06 19.17 2.23
N PHE A 116 17.31 19.56 1.18
CA PHE A 116 16.58 18.62 0.35
C PHE A 116 17.54 17.68 -0.41
N ILE A 117 18.57 18.22 -1.07
CA ILE A 117 19.55 17.43 -1.82
C ILE A 117 20.26 16.44 -0.89
N LEU A 118 20.72 16.89 0.28
CA LEU A 118 21.36 16.00 1.27
C LEU A 118 20.46 14.84 1.69
N LYS A 119 19.17 15.11 1.92
CA LYS A 119 18.21 14.06 2.26
C LYS A 119 17.97 13.07 1.11
N CYS A 120 17.88 13.57 -0.13
CA CYS A 120 17.73 12.73 -1.31
C CYS A 120 18.96 11.84 -1.51
N GLU A 121 20.17 12.38 -1.44
CA GLU A 121 21.41 11.62 -1.62
C GLU A 121 21.58 10.56 -0.54
N LYS A 122 21.35 10.91 0.73
CA LYS A 122 21.36 9.94 1.84
C LYS A 122 20.35 8.81 1.60
N GLY A 123 19.12 9.14 1.23
CA GLY A 123 18.09 8.15 0.93
C GLY A 123 18.47 7.25 -0.25
N ALA A 124 19.06 7.80 -1.31
CA ALA A 124 19.54 7.04 -2.45
C ALA A 124 20.70 6.10 -2.08
N ASP A 125 21.65 6.55 -1.27
CA ASP A 125 22.75 5.71 -0.78
C ASP A 125 22.23 4.53 0.05
N GLU A 126 21.29 4.76 0.97
CA GLU A 126 20.66 3.71 1.79
C GLU A 126 19.91 2.67 0.95
N LEU A 127 19.36 3.08 -0.21
CA LEU A 127 18.64 2.23 -1.16
C LEU A 127 19.56 1.62 -2.24
N SER A 128 20.86 1.89 -2.20
CA SER A 128 21.79 1.52 -3.26
C SER A 128 21.28 1.93 -4.66
N MET A 129 20.78 3.17 -4.76
CA MET A 129 20.29 3.79 -5.99
C MET A 129 21.37 4.64 -6.63
N ASN A 130 21.40 4.66 -7.97
CA ASN A 130 22.20 5.65 -8.68
C ASN A 130 21.62 7.06 -8.43
N LYS A 131 22.46 7.97 -7.91
CA LYS A 131 22.06 9.36 -7.61
C LYS A 131 21.59 10.14 -8.82
N ASP A 132 22.05 9.80 -10.02
CA ASP A 132 21.58 10.44 -11.26
C ASP A 132 20.08 10.28 -11.48
N LEU A 133 19.45 9.23 -10.94
CA LEU A 133 18.00 9.01 -11.03
C LEU A 133 17.19 10.12 -10.36
N ILE A 134 17.77 10.83 -9.38
CA ILE A 134 17.12 11.96 -8.70
C ILE A 134 16.89 13.13 -9.68
N HIS A 135 17.78 13.29 -10.64
CA HIS A 135 17.76 14.39 -11.62
C HIS A 135 17.01 14.04 -12.91
N ARG A 136 16.70 12.77 -13.14
CA ARG A 136 15.94 12.30 -14.32
C ARG A 136 14.45 12.51 -14.15
N SER A 137 13.72 12.48 -15.26
CA SER A 137 12.25 12.46 -15.27
C SER A 137 11.72 11.30 -14.42
N LEU A 138 10.67 11.55 -13.64
CA LEU A 138 10.12 10.62 -12.65
C LEU A 138 9.84 9.25 -13.28
N ASN A 139 10.57 8.24 -12.85
CA ASN A 139 10.46 6.84 -13.26
C ASN A 139 10.73 6.56 -14.76
N VAL A 140 11.00 7.56 -15.61
CA VAL A 140 11.20 7.37 -17.05
C VAL A 140 12.51 6.63 -17.32
N GLY A 141 12.36 5.45 -17.92
CA GLY A 141 13.49 4.57 -18.22
C GLY A 141 14.18 3.97 -16.99
N PHE A 142 13.52 3.96 -15.83
CA PHE A 142 13.97 3.20 -14.66
C PHE A 142 13.64 1.73 -14.85
N SER A 143 14.51 0.84 -14.40
CA SER A 143 14.19 -0.57 -14.25
C SER A 143 13.07 -0.79 -13.21
N GLY A 144 12.45 -1.96 -13.19
CA GLY A 144 11.43 -2.30 -12.19
C GLY A 144 11.94 -2.11 -10.75
N GLY A 145 13.14 -2.59 -10.47
CA GLY A 145 13.77 -2.43 -9.16
C GLY A 145 14.07 -0.97 -8.79
N GLU A 146 14.56 -0.17 -9.73
CA GLU A 146 14.79 1.26 -9.51
C GLU A 146 13.50 2.03 -9.24
N LYS A 147 12.39 1.70 -9.93
CA LYS A 147 11.08 2.30 -9.67
C LYS A 147 10.60 2.00 -8.25
N LYS A 148 10.74 0.75 -7.78
CA LYS A 148 10.35 0.35 -6.42
C LYS A 148 11.24 0.99 -5.35
N LYS A 149 12.56 1.05 -5.56
CA LYS A 149 13.47 1.79 -4.69
C LYS A 149 13.12 3.28 -4.65
N ASN A 150 12.72 3.87 -5.80
CA ASN A 150 12.28 5.26 -5.84
C ASN A 150 10.99 5.50 -5.02
N GLU A 151 10.05 4.57 -5.00
CA GLU A 151 8.86 4.66 -4.12
C GLU A 151 9.26 4.63 -2.64
N VAL A 152 10.24 3.80 -2.25
CA VAL A 152 10.76 3.79 -0.88
C VAL A 152 11.50 5.10 -0.55
N LEU A 153 12.25 5.67 -1.50
CA LEU A 153 12.84 7.01 -1.35
C LEU A 153 11.75 8.06 -1.10
N GLN A 154 10.64 8.01 -1.82
CA GLN A 154 9.49 8.89 -1.60
C GLN A 154 8.92 8.72 -0.19
N ILE A 155 8.71 7.49 0.30
CA ILE A 155 8.26 7.22 1.68
C ILE A 155 9.20 7.90 2.68
N LYS A 156 10.52 7.73 2.54
CA LYS A 156 11.51 8.31 3.47
C LYS A 156 11.48 9.83 3.49
N LEU A 157 11.20 10.48 2.37
CA LEU A 157 11.22 11.93 2.24
C LEU A 157 9.88 12.59 2.59
N LEU A 158 8.76 11.94 2.26
CA LEU A 158 7.40 12.44 2.52
C LEU A 158 6.90 12.14 3.93
N THR A 159 7.49 11.17 4.60
CA THR A 159 7.17 10.74 5.98
C THR A 159 5.67 10.53 6.21
N PRO A 160 5.01 9.64 5.44
CA PRO A 160 3.59 9.39 5.57
C PRO A 160 3.23 8.72 6.91
N LYS A 161 1.97 8.90 7.34
CA LYS A 161 1.39 8.28 8.55
C LYS A 161 0.79 6.91 8.27
N PHE A 162 0.32 6.70 7.05
CA PHE A 162 -0.24 5.44 6.57
C PHE A 162 0.33 5.10 5.20
N ILE A 163 0.93 3.92 5.09
CA ILE A 163 1.58 3.44 3.88
C ILE A 163 0.82 2.25 3.35
N ILE A 164 0.49 2.28 2.07
CA ILE A 164 -0.07 1.15 1.34
C ILE A 164 1.02 0.67 0.37
N LEU A 165 1.43 -0.60 0.51
CA LEU A 165 2.40 -1.26 -0.36
C LEU A 165 1.64 -2.25 -1.25
N ASP A 166 1.33 -1.85 -2.50
CA ASP A 166 0.58 -2.68 -3.44
C ASP A 166 1.56 -3.45 -4.34
N GLU A 167 1.78 -4.73 -4.00
CA GLU A 167 2.70 -5.65 -4.69
C GLU A 167 4.09 -5.04 -4.89
N LEU A 168 4.64 -4.43 -3.84
CA LEU A 168 5.95 -3.79 -3.88
C LEU A 168 7.07 -4.78 -4.22
N ASP A 169 6.90 -6.05 -3.89
CA ASP A 169 7.81 -7.17 -4.12
C ASP A 169 7.76 -7.71 -5.56
N SER A 170 6.76 -7.33 -6.35
CA SER A 170 6.60 -7.82 -7.72
C SER A 170 7.73 -7.32 -8.62
N GLY A 171 8.40 -8.28 -9.31
CA GLY A 171 9.47 -7.99 -10.26
C GLY A 171 10.80 -7.56 -9.64
N LEU A 172 10.98 -7.70 -8.32
CA LEU A 172 12.25 -7.49 -7.66
C LEU A 172 13.09 -8.77 -7.66
N ASP A 173 14.40 -8.62 -7.89
CA ASP A 173 15.37 -9.65 -7.55
C ASP A 173 15.58 -9.74 -6.03
N VAL A 174 16.26 -10.80 -5.57
CA VAL A 174 16.45 -11.08 -4.13
C VAL A 174 17.17 -9.94 -3.41
N ASP A 175 18.17 -9.32 -4.04
CA ASP A 175 18.95 -8.24 -3.43
C ASP A 175 18.12 -6.95 -3.35
N SER A 176 17.38 -6.61 -4.39
CA SER A 176 16.47 -5.46 -4.40
C SER A 176 15.35 -5.62 -3.39
N LEU A 177 14.77 -6.81 -3.26
CA LEU A 177 13.74 -7.11 -2.27
C LEU A 177 14.26 -6.93 -0.84
N ARG A 178 15.48 -7.41 -0.57
CA ARG A 178 16.14 -7.23 0.72
C ARG A 178 16.36 -5.75 1.05
N ILE A 179 16.93 -4.98 0.12
CA ILE A 179 17.19 -3.55 0.30
C ILE A 179 15.87 -2.79 0.58
N VAL A 180 14.83 -3.06 -0.19
CA VAL A 180 13.51 -2.46 -0.03
C VAL A 180 12.91 -2.83 1.32
N GLY A 181 12.87 -4.11 1.67
CA GLY A 181 12.30 -4.59 2.93
C GLY A 181 13.01 -4.03 4.16
N GLU A 182 14.37 -4.06 4.18
CA GLU A 182 15.18 -3.50 5.26
C GLU A 182 14.96 -1.99 5.42
N ASN A 183 14.85 -1.24 4.32
CA ASN A 183 14.61 0.20 4.37
C ASN A 183 13.22 0.56 4.87
N ILE A 184 12.18 -0.20 4.51
CA ILE A 184 10.83 0.00 5.05
C ILE A 184 10.80 -0.36 6.53
N LYS A 185 11.46 -1.45 6.93
CA LYS A 185 11.61 -1.81 8.35
C LYS A 185 12.29 -0.70 9.13
N LYS A 186 13.43 -0.21 8.66
CA LYS A 186 14.16 0.91 9.27
C LYS A 186 13.29 2.16 9.38
N TYR A 187 12.50 2.47 8.34
CA TYR A 187 11.55 3.56 8.38
C TYR A 187 10.49 3.34 9.48
N LYS A 188 9.95 2.13 9.57
CA LYS A 188 8.95 1.78 10.61
C LYS A 188 9.52 1.88 12.03
N ASP A 189 10.78 1.48 12.22
CA ASP A 189 11.48 1.60 13.52
C ASP A 189 11.69 3.07 13.90
N GLU A 190 11.99 3.94 12.92
CA GLU A 190 12.15 5.39 13.12
C GLU A 190 10.80 6.10 13.36
N TYR A 191 9.74 5.63 12.70
CA TYR A 191 8.37 6.18 12.81
C TYR A 191 7.38 5.12 13.32
N PRO A 192 7.44 4.73 14.61
CA PRO A 192 6.69 3.58 15.15
C PRO A 192 5.16 3.72 15.04
N ASN A 193 4.65 4.94 15.00
CA ASN A 193 3.22 5.22 14.85
C ASN A 193 2.71 5.14 13.40
N THR A 194 3.61 4.99 12.41
CA THR A 194 3.19 4.78 11.01
C THR A 194 2.58 3.41 10.86
N SER A 195 1.37 3.36 10.32
CA SER A 195 0.70 2.09 10.00
C SER A 195 0.99 1.69 8.56
N ILE A 196 1.07 0.39 8.31
CA ILE A 196 1.39 -0.14 6.98
C ILE A 196 0.34 -1.19 6.58
N MET A 197 -0.23 -1.06 5.39
CA MET A 197 -1.02 -2.09 4.74
C MET A 197 -0.23 -2.65 3.56
N ILE A 198 0.06 -3.95 3.59
CA ILE A 198 0.82 -4.64 2.57
C ILE A 198 -0.12 -5.53 1.77
N ILE A 199 -0.17 -5.34 0.46
CA ILE A 199 -0.83 -6.25 -0.47
C ILE A 199 0.26 -7.04 -1.16
N THR A 200 0.26 -8.36 -0.99
CA THR A 200 1.25 -9.23 -1.63
C THR A 200 0.70 -10.63 -1.88
N HIS A 201 1.28 -11.30 -2.85
CA HIS A 201 1.09 -12.73 -3.10
C HIS A 201 2.24 -13.57 -2.54
N HIS A 202 3.36 -12.93 -2.17
CA HIS A 202 4.58 -13.60 -1.77
C HIS A 202 4.91 -13.28 -0.32
N PRO A 203 5.06 -14.27 0.56
CA PRO A 203 5.36 -14.03 1.96
C PRO A 203 6.76 -13.46 2.22
N LYS A 204 7.69 -13.51 1.25
CA LYS A 204 9.08 -13.05 1.45
C LYS A 204 9.22 -11.61 1.94
N ILE A 205 8.41 -10.67 1.45
CA ILE A 205 8.44 -9.28 1.94
C ILE A 205 7.99 -9.20 3.41
N LEU A 206 7.11 -10.12 3.82
CA LEU A 206 6.57 -10.16 5.18
C LEU A 206 7.62 -10.62 6.20
N GLU A 207 8.67 -11.36 5.76
CA GLU A 207 9.80 -11.75 6.62
C GLU A 207 10.56 -10.53 7.17
N TYR A 208 10.64 -9.44 6.37
CA TYR A 208 11.28 -8.18 6.79
C TYR A 208 10.36 -7.34 7.67
N LEU A 209 9.05 -7.36 7.43
CA LEU A 209 8.12 -6.42 8.01
C LEU A 209 7.31 -6.99 9.17
N ASN A 210 7.27 -8.32 9.31
CA ASN A 210 6.63 -9.06 10.40
C ASN A 210 5.25 -8.49 10.77
N PRO A 211 4.21 -8.70 9.93
CA PRO A 211 2.91 -8.08 10.12
C PRO A 211 2.24 -8.56 11.42
N ASP A 212 1.54 -7.65 12.09
CA ASP A 212 0.72 -7.94 13.27
C ASP A 212 -0.49 -8.80 12.89
N PHE A 213 -1.05 -8.57 11.70
CA PHE A 213 -2.21 -9.29 11.19
C PHE A 213 -2.04 -9.66 9.72
N VAL A 214 -2.49 -10.87 9.37
CA VAL A 214 -2.61 -11.34 7.99
C VAL A 214 -4.08 -11.61 7.70
N HIS A 215 -4.59 -11.02 6.62
CA HIS A 215 -5.97 -11.15 6.19
C HIS A 215 -6.03 -11.88 4.84
N ILE A 216 -6.90 -12.88 4.75
CA ILE A 216 -7.24 -13.52 3.47
C ILE A 216 -8.46 -12.81 2.90
N MET A 217 -8.32 -12.31 1.68
CA MET A 217 -9.39 -11.66 0.94
C MET A 217 -9.92 -12.58 -0.16
N SER A 218 -11.25 -12.73 -0.20
CA SER A 218 -11.99 -13.45 -1.24
C SER A 218 -13.28 -12.71 -1.55
N ASN A 219 -13.70 -12.72 -2.83
CA ASN A 219 -14.97 -12.13 -3.28
C ASN A 219 -15.25 -10.73 -2.72
N GLY A 220 -14.20 -9.88 -2.64
CA GLY A 220 -14.32 -8.50 -2.19
C GLY A 220 -14.52 -8.31 -0.68
N LYS A 221 -14.26 -9.32 0.14
CA LYS A 221 -14.33 -9.25 1.61
C LYS A 221 -13.20 -10.04 2.28
N ILE A 222 -12.93 -9.76 3.56
CA ILE A 222 -12.00 -10.56 4.38
C ILE A 222 -12.75 -11.81 4.85
N VAL A 223 -12.19 -12.98 4.54
CA VAL A 223 -12.76 -14.30 4.93
C VAL A 223 -12.02 -14.93 6.11
N LYS A 224 -10.79 -14.54 6.36
CA LYS A 224 -9.97 -15.02 7.49
C LYS A 224 -9.00 -13.95 7.93
N THR A 225 -8.81 -13.84 9.22
CA THR A 225 -7.73 -13.05 9.84
C THR A 225 -6.95 -13.95 10.78
N GLY A 226 -5.64 -13.81 10.78
CA GLY A 226 -4.73 -14.54 11.66
C GLY A 226 -3.43 -13.74 11.85
N ASP A 227 -2.47 -14.36 12.50
CA ASP A 227 -1.12 -13.87 12.67
C ASP A 227 -0.24 -14.22 11.46
N TYR A 228 1.05 -13.94 11.58
CA TYR A 228 2.03 -14.18 10.51
C TYR A 228 2.09 -15.66 10.05
N SER A 229 1.75 -16.64 10.91
CA SER A 229 1.73 -18.07 10.55
C SER A 229 0.75 -18.37 9.43
N LEU A 230 -0.32 -17.56 9.30
CA LEU A 230 -1.31 -17.69 8.23
C LEU A 230 -0.69 -17.47 6.83
N ALA A 231 0.31 -16.60 6.70
CA ALA A 231 1.01 -16.37 5.43
C ALA A 231 1.79 -17.61 4.98
N PHE A 232 2.46 -18.31 5.91
CA PHE A 232 3.15 -19.56 5.61
C PHE A 232 2.19 -20.71 5.26
N ASP A 233 1.04 -20.77 5.94
CA ASP A 233 0.03 -21.78 5.62
C ASP A 233 -0.49 -21.59 4.19
N ILE A 234 -0.73 -20.33 3.76
CA ILE A 234 -1.13 -20.03 2.39
C ILE A 234 -0.04 -20.41 1.38
N GLU A 235 1.23 -20.11 1.68
CA GLU A 235 2.34 -20.47 0.79
C GLU A 235 2.44 -21.99 0.59
N LYS A 236 2.25 -22.77 1.67
CA LYS A 236 2.37 -24.22 1.66
C LYS A 236 1.15 -24.93 1.09
N ASN A 237 -0.05 -24.50 1.46
CA ASN A 237 -1.30 -25.21 1.23
C ASN A 237 -2.25 -24.50 0.25
N GLY A 238 -1.91 -23.27 -0.17
CA GLY A 238 -2.75 -22.45 -1.04
C GLY A 238 -4.00 -21.91 -0.33
N TYR A 239 -4.89 -21.30 -1.10
CA TYR A 239 -6.08 -20.62 -0.58
C TYR A 239 -7.30 -21.54 -0.42
N ASN A 240 -7.30 -22.78 -0.95
CA ASN A 240 -8.49 -23.62 -1.06
C ASN A 240 -9.16 -23.93 0.29
N ASN A 241 -8.38 -24.09 1.35
CA ASN A 241 -8.90 -24.35 2.69
C ASN A 241 -9.72 -23.19 3.28
N TYR A 242 -9.57 -22.00 2.73
CA TYR A 242 -10.21 -20.76 3.21
C TYR A 242 -11.37 -20.32 2.31
N LEU A 243 -11.45 -20.83 1.07
CA LEU A 243 -12.48 -20.49 0.09
C LEU A 243 -13.69 -21.42 0.17
N ASN A 244 -13.49 -22.69 0.55
CA ASN A 244 -14.54 -23.71 0.59
C ASN A 244 -15.53 -23.55 1.76
N ASN A 245 -15.20 -22.75 2.77
CA ASN A 245 -16.12 -22.48 3.88
C ASN A 245 -17.28 -21.53 3.52
N GLU A 246 -17.25 -20.87 2.37
CA GLU A 246 -18.38 -20.03 1.90
C GLU A 246 -19.52 -20.87 1.31
N TYR A 247 -19.27 -22.08 0.83
CA TYR A 247 -20.30 -22.98 0.29
C TYR A 247 -21.03 -23.80 1.37
N ALA A 248 -20.43 -23.93 2.57
CA ALA A 248 -21.04 -24.71 3.67
C ALA A 248 -22.16 -23.96 4.43
N ILE A 249 -22.27 -22.64 4.24
CA ILE A 249 -23.29 -21.79 4.96
C ILE A 249 -24.56 -21.59 4.13
N THR A 250 -24.54 -21.87 2.82
CA THR A 250 -25.69 -21.64 1.95
C THR A 250 -26.63 -22.84 1.81
N ASP A 251 -26.25 -24.05 2.27
CA ASP A 251 -27.06 -25.25 2.15
C ASP A 251 -27.95 -25.55 3.38
N GLU A 252 -27.81 -24.82 4.49
CA GLU A 252 -28.66 -25.02 5.67
C GLU A 252 -29.92 -24.13 5.74
N GLU A 253 -30.06 -23.12 4.87
CA GLU A 253 -31.25 -22.25 4.87
C GLU A 253 -32.35 -22.63 3.85
N ASN A 254 -32.22 -23.75 3.13
CA ASN A 254 -33.23 -24.16 2.13
C ASN A 254 -34.02 -25.43 2.49
N TYR A 255 -34.06 -25.85 3.76
CA TYR A 255 -34.91 -26.93 4.23
C TYR A 255 -35.62 -26.54 5.53
N GLU A 256 -36.59 -25.58 5.43
CA GLU A 256 -37.77 -25.51 6.30
C GLU A 256 -38.93 -24.91 5.51
#